data_bc921c3552c1fdbdbb1d2c2cae412ac5
#
_entry.id   bc921c3552c1fdbdbb1d2c2cae412ac5
#
_cell.length_a   1.000
_cell.length_b   1.000
_cell.length_c   1.000
_cell.angle_alpha   90.00
_cell.angle_beta   90.00
_cell.angle_gamma   90.00
#
_symmetry.space_group_name_H-M   'P 1'
#
loop_
_entity.id
_entity.type
_entity.pdbx_description
1 polymer ?
#
loop_
_entity_poly.entity_id
_entity_poly.type
_entity_poly.pdbx_seq_one_letter_code
_entity_poly.pdbx_strand_id
1 'polypeptide(L)'
;MILLLNDDGIDAPGLRALYHALRRRLGLPVLVVAPVSERSGQSQAITLDRPIGCSFRQSDGFCGFAIDGTPTDCAKLALDQLCARPPKLVVSGINAGPNVGRSILYSGTLGAALEAAVLGCPALAVSRQHGNTTHEDGADFAAGWAERLLPNLSVLSGRVVNLNLPSAPAAGWRPVVTARHGLAGFQESYRRTKAREGQRAGWKIEGTWMIPPGDISDAALLDQGHPVVTLLQPDLNAPERFLETLVNS
;
A
#
# COMPACT_ATOMS: atom_id res chain seq x y z
N MET A 1 2.67 -13.62 -14.66
CA MET A 1 1.84 -12.40 -14.61
C MET A 1 2.14 -11.64 -13.33
N ILE A 2 1.83 -10.35 -13.29
CA ILE A 2 1.79 -9.48 -12.10
C ILE A 2 0.33 -9.26 -11.73
N LEU A 3 0.00 -9.26 -10.44
CA LEU A 3 -1.28 -8.77 -9.93
C LEU A 3 -1.07 -7.34 -9.41
N LEU A 4 -1.84 -6.37 -9.93
CA LEU A 4 -1.76 -4.98 -9.54
C LEU A 4 -3.03 -4.57 -8.78
N LEU A 5 -2.84 -4.04 -7.58
CA LEU A 5 -3.87 -3.63 -6.62
C LEU A 5 -3.66 -2.16 -6.22
N ASN A 6 -4.64 -1.54 -5.57
CA ASN A 6 -4.52 -0.27 -4.84
C ASN A 6 -5.69 -0.08 -3.85
N ASP A 7 -5.72 1.05 -3.16
CA ASP A 7 -6.83 1.53 -2.32
C ASP A 7 -7.41 2.88 -2.80
N ASP A 8 -6.75 3.56 -3.75
CA ASP A 8 -7.25 4.81 -4.34
C ASP A 8 -8.40 4.60 -5.35
N GLY A 9 -8.62 3.34 -5.77
CA GLY A 9 -9.68 2.96 -6.71
C GLY A 9 -9.19 2.70 -8.14
N ILE A 10 -10.06 2.05 -8.94
CA ILE A 10 -9.75 1.56 -10.29
C ILE A 10 -9.37 2.68 -11.28
N ASP A 11 -9.91 3.88 -11.08
CA ASP A 11 -9.66 5.04 -11.94
C ASP A 11 -8.51 5.92 -11.48
N ALA A 12 -7.81 5.55 -10.38
CA ALA A 12 -6.73 6.33 -9.82
C ALA A 12 -5.56 6.50 -10.80
N PRO A 13 -5.03 7.73 -10.96
CA PRO A 13 -3.94 7.99 -11.91
C PRO A 13 -2.65 7.24 -11.54
N GLY A 14 -2.35 7.07 -10.25
CA GLY A 14 -1.20 6.30 -9.77
C GLY A 14 -1.26 4.83 -10.18
N LEU A 15 -2.44 4.21 -10.14
CA LEU A 15 -2.67 2.83 -10.58
C LEU A 15 -2.42 2.69 -12.10
N ARG A 16 -2.97 3.62 -12.89
CA ARG A 16 -2.81 3.63 -14.36
C ARG A 16 -1.35 3.81 -14.77
N ALA A 17 -0.65 4.77 -14.17
CA ALA A 17 0.77 5.00 -14.43
C ALA A 17 1.60 3.75 -14.12
N LEU A 18 1.36 3.11 -12.97
CA LEU A 18 2.06 1.90 -12.57
C LEU A 18 1.73 0.70 -13.48
N TYR A 19 0.49 0.55 -13.92
CA TYR A 19 0.09 -0.46 -14.90
C TYR A 19 0.90 -0.36 -16.19
N HIS A 20 0.98 0.84 -16.76
CA HIS A 20 1.73 1.04 -18.01
C HIS A 20 3.24 0.84 -17.83
N ALA A 21 3.79 1.31 -16.71
CA ALA A 21 5.22 1.14 -16.39
C ALA A 21 5.60 -0.35 -16.21
N LEU A 22 4.81 -1.10 -15.46
CA LEU A 22 5.02 -2.55 -15.25
C LEU A 22 4.94 -3.33 -16.58
N ARG A 23 3.93 -3.05 -17.41
CA ARG A 23 3.80 -3.72 -18.72
C ARG A 23 4.97 -3.41 -19.63
N ARG A 24 5.35 -2.15 -19.73
CA ARG A 24 6.46 -1.70 -20.59
C ARG A 24 7.79 -2.32 -20.14
N ARG A 25 8.07 -2.31 -18.83
CA ARG A 25 9.36 -2.72 -18.29
C ARG A 25 9.53 -4.22 -18.19
N LEU A 26 8.50 -4.93 -17.72
CA LEU A 26 8.60 -6.36 -17.43
C LEU A 26 8.21 -7.24 -18.63
N GLY A 27 7.47 -6.73 -19.60
CA GLY A 27 6.91 -7.53 -20.70
C GLY A 27 5.96 -8.64 -20.24
N LEU A 28 5.49 -8.59 -18.98
CA LEU A 28 4.59 -9.58 -18.39
C LEU A 28 3.13 -9.11 -18.45
N PRO A 29 2.16 -10.03 -18.55
CA PRO A 29 0.75 -9.69 -18.33
C PRO A 29 0.55 -9.10 -16.95
N VAL A 30 -0.25 -8.03 -16.86
CA VAL A 30 -0.66 -7.37 -15.62
C VAL A 30 -2.17 -7.50 -15.48
N LEU A 31 -2.63 -8.17 -14.44
CA LEU A 31 -4.03 -8.19 -14.03
C LEU A 31 -4.24 -7.08 -13.00
N VAL A 32 -5.21 -6.19 -13.26
CA VAL A 32 -5.58 -5.13 -12.32
C VAL A 32 -6.86 -5.52 -11.60
N VAL A 33 -6.85 -5.41 -10.27
CA VAL A 33 -8.04 -5.59 -9.43
C VAL A 33 -8.02 -4.51 -8.35
N ALA A 34 -9.01 -3.63 -8.34
CA ALA A 34 -9.01 -2.45 -7.48
C ALA A 34 -10.43 -2.10 -7.00
N PRO A 35 -10.60 -1.39 -5.89
CA PRO A 35 -11.90 -0.92 -5.45
C PRO A 35 -12.56 -0.01 -6.50
N VAL A 36 -13.90 0.02 -6.55
CA VAL A 36 -14.66 0.95 -7.43
C VAL A 36 -14.40 2.42 -7.11
N SER A 37 -14.01 2.73 -5.88
CA SER A 37 -13.69 4.07 -5.40
C SER A 37 -12.66 4.01 -4.29
N GLU A 38 -12.10 5.15 -3.93
CA GLU A 38 -11.13 5.29 -2.84
C GLU A 38 -11.62 4.64 -1.53
N ARG A 39 -10.71 3.90 -0.86
CA ARG A 39 -10.91 3.13 0.37
C ARG A 39 -9.78 3.38 1.37
N SER A 40 -9.39 4.63 1.57
CA SER A 40 -8.34 5.02 2.50
C SER A 40 -8.67 4.67 3.95
N GLY A 41 -7.66 4.36 4.74
CA GLY A 41 -7.81 4.12 6.19
C GLY A 41 -8.49 2.83 6.57
N GLN A 42 -8.62 1.85 5.66
CA GLN A 42 -9.31 0.59 5.92
C GLN A 42 -8.39 -0.54 6.41
N SER A 43 -7.07 -0.31 6.47
CA SER A 43 -6.16 -1.37 6.93
C SER A 43 -6.36 -2.68 6.14
N GLN A 44 -6.39 -3.81 6.82
CA GLN A 44 -6.64 -5.16 6.29
C GLN A 44 -8.09 -5.63 6.53
N ALA A 45 -9.06 -4.70 6.51
CA ALA A 45 -10.47 -5.02 6.69
C ALA A 45 -11.02 -5.86 5.52
N ILE A 46 -11.96 -6.77 5.82
CA ILE A 46 -12.67 -7.62 4.85
C ILE A 46 -14.17 -7.42 4.93
N THR A 47 -14.88 -7.64 3.83
CA THR A 47 -16.34 -7.57 3.76
C THR A 47 -16.95 -8.96 4.02
N LEU A 48 -17.71 -9.10 5.10
CA LEU A 48 -18.34 -10.37 5.51
C LEU A 48 -19.88 -10.33 5.47
N ASP A 49 -20.47 -9.16 5.47
CA ASP A 49 -21.89 -8.91 5.69
C ASP A 49 -22.73 -8.84 4.41
N ARG A 50 -22.09 -8.83 3.25
CA ARG A 50 -22.75 -8.74 1.93
C ARG A 50 -21.91 -9.38 0.82
N PRO A 51 -22.54 -9.73 -0.33
CA PRO A 51 -21.81 -10.10 -1.54
C PRO A 51 -20.91 -8.96 -2.03
N ILE A 52 -19.75 -9.31 -2.58
CA ILE A 52 -18.79 -8.40 -3.17
C ILE A 52 -19.06 -8.28 -4.67
N GLY A 53 -19.44 -7.09 -5.12
CA GLY A 53 -19.66 -6.80 -6.54
C GLY A 53 -18.33 -6.77 -7.32
N CYS A 54 -18.32 -7.34 -8.53
CA CYS A 54 -17.17 -7.36 -9.43
C CYS A 54 -17.61 -6.95 -10.83
N SER A 55 -16.96 -5.98 -11.44
CA SER A 55 -17.24 -5.53 -12.80
C SER A 55 -15.95 -5.29 -13.59
N PHE A 56 -15.94 -5.72 -14.86
CA PHE A 56 -14.81 -5.44 -15.75
C PHE A 56 -14.85 -4.01 -16.26
N ARG A 57 -13.71 -3.34 -16.28
CA ARG A 57 -13.51 -1.98 -16.79
C ARG A 57 -12.43 -1.98 -17.85
N GLN A 58 -12.66 -1.21 -18.92
CA GLN A 58 -11.68 -1.03 -19.99
C GLN A 58 -11.78 0.38 -20.57
N SER A 59 -10.65 1.07 -20.66
CA SER A 59 -10.52 2.39 -21.33
C SER A 59 -9.06 2.66 -21.69
N ASP A 60 -8.81 3.23 -22.87
CA ASP A 60 -7.51 3.79 -23.28
C ASP A 60 -6.29 2.86 -23.04
N GLY A 61 -6.42 1.58 -23.40
CA GLY A 61 -5.35 0.59 -23.24
C GLY A 61 -5.14 0.09 -21.80
N PHE A 62 -5.95 0.52 -20.87
CA PHE A 62 -6.05 0.03 -19.50
C PHE A 62 -7.26 -0.89 -19.34
N CYS A 63 -7.10 -2.00 -18.62
CA CYS A 63 -8.22 -2.86 -18.26
C CYS A 63 -8.00 -3.49 -16.88
N GLY A 64 -9.10 -3.77 -16.18
CA GLY A 64 -9.07 -4.37 -14.86
C GLY A 64 -10.46 -4.67 -14.30
N PHE A 65 -10.50 -5.27 -13.13
CA PHE A 65 -11.73 -5.54 -12.39
C PHE A 65 -11.91 -4.50 -11.28
N ALA A 66 -13.08 -3.86 -11.27
CA ALA A 66 -13.53 -2.95 -10.23
C ALA A 66 -14.36 -3.73 -9.21
N ILE A 67 -13.96 -3.68 -7.94
CA ILE A 67 -14.53 -4.44 -6.84
C ILE A 67 -15.28 -3.50 -5.89
N ASP A 68 -16.55 -3.82 -5.58
CA ASP A 68 -17.28 -3.13 -4.52
C ASP A 68 -16.93 -3.74 -3.15
N GLY A 69 -15.72 -3.52 -2.74
CA GLY A 69 -15.13 -4.07 -1.52
C GLY A 69 -13.93 -3.26 -1.06
N THR A 70 -13.21 -3.82 -0.10
CA THR A 70 -11.97 -3.26 0.44
C THR A 70 -10.77 -3.60 -0.45
N PRO A 71 -9.59 -2.96 -0.27
CA PRO A 71 -8.37 -3.39 -0.93
C PRO A 71 -7.95 -4.83 -0.60
N THR A 72 -8.23 -5.27 0.61
CA THR A 72 -8.01 -6.67 1.05
C THR A 72 -8.95 -7.64 0.32
N ASP A 73 -10.23 -7.27 0.13
CA ASP A 73 -11.16 -8.05 -0.69
C ASP A 73 -10.69 -8.18 -2.13
N CYS A 74 -10.11 -7.10 -2.68
CA CYS A 74 -9.52 -7.14 -4.03
C CYS A 74 -8.40 -8.16 -4.11
N ALA A 75 -7.50 -8.20 -3.13
CA ALA A 75 -6.41 -9.17 -3.07
C ALA A 75 -6.93 -10.61 -2.96
N LYS A 76 -7.85 -10.87 -2.02
CA LYS A 76 -8.45 -12.19 -1.78
C LYS A 76 -9.18 -12.70 -3.02
N LEU A 77 -10.10 -11.90 -3.55
CA LEU A 77 -10.90 -12.29 -4.71
C LEU A 77 -10.01 -12.50 -5.96
N ALA A 78 -9.01 -11.64 -6.15
CA ALA A 78 -8.08 -11.78 -7.26
C ALA A 78 -7.30 -13.09 -7.19
N LEU A 79 -6.73 -13.42 -6.03
CA LEU A 79 -5.89 -14.62 -5.85
C LEU A 79 -6.70 -15.91 -5.89
N ASP A 80 -7.94 -15.89 -5.41
CA ASP A 80 -8.82 -17.07 -5.36
C ASP A 80 -9.56 -17.32 -6.68
N GLN A 81 -10.08 -16.28 -7.33
CA GLN A 81 -11.04 -16.44 -8.45
C GLN A 81 -10.60 -15.84 -9.78
N LEU A 82 -9.82 -14.74 -9.79
CA LEU A 82 -9.54 -14.01 -11.03
C LEU A 82 -8.18 -14.36 -11.62
N CYS A 83 -7.23 -14.84 -10.83
CA CYS A 83 -5.94 -15.31 -11.29
C CYS A 83 -6.03 -16.76 -11.75
N ALA A 84 -5.87 -17.05 -13.05
CA ALA A 84 -5.83 -18.42 -13.56
C ALA A 84 -4.68 -19.27 -12.98
N ARG A 85 -3.66 -18.62 -12.43
CA ARG A 85 -2.50 -19.19 -11.72
C ARG A 85 -1.90 -18.14 -10.80
N PRO A 86 -1.19 -18.53 -9.72
CA PRO A 86 -0.57 -17.58 -8.80
C PRO A 86 0.30 -16.55 -9.54
N PRO A 87 0.17 -15.25 -9.21
CA PRO A 87 1.02 -14.21 -9.78
C PRO A 87 2.46 -14.40 -9.30
N LYS A 88 3.43 -13.96 -10.13
CA LYS A 88 4.84 -13.96 -9.71
C LYS A 88 5.08 -12.95 -8.58
N LEU A 89 4.43 -11.79 -8.68
CA LEU A 89 4.54 -10.71 -7.73
C LEU A 89 3.19 -9.99 -7.66
N VAL A 90 2.77 -9.61 -6.46
CA VAL A 90 1.67 -8.69 -6.23
C VAL A 90 2.26 -7.29 -6.03
N VAL A 91 1.72 -6.31 -6.73
CA VAL A 91 2.10 -4.91 -6.58
C VAL A 91 0.88 -4.12 -6.13
N SER A 92 0.97 -3.35 -5.06
CA SER A 92 -0.13 -2.51 -4.54
C SER A 92 0.29 -1.04 -4.57
N GLY A 93 -0.44 -0.19 -5.29
CA GLY A 93 -0.16 1.24 -5.41
C GLY A 93 -0.40 1.81 -6.84
N ILE A 94 0.10 3.03 -7.18
CA ILE A 94 0.86 3.91 -6.27
C ILE A 94 -0.12 4.70 -5.43
N ASN A 95 0.00 4.59 -4.11
CA ASN A 95 -0.83 5.32 -3.16
C ASN A 95 -0.51 6.82 -3.19
N ALA A 96 -1.55 7.65 -3.16
CA ALA A 96 -1.45 9.10 -3.03
C ALA A 96 -1.26 9.49 -1.55
N GLY A 97 -0.04 9.43 -1.07
CA GLY A 97 0.38 9.69 0.32
C GLY A 97 1.37 8.63 0.81
N PRO A 98 2.26 8.96 1.75
CA PRO A 98 3.26 8.02 2.25
C PRO A 98 2.64 7.03 3.23
N ASN A 99 3.12 5.79 3.20
CA ASN A 99 2.81 4.75 4.17
C ASN A 99 4.07 4.39 4.97
N VAL A 100 4.41 5.24 5.93
CA VAL A 100 5.57 5.15 6.82
C VAL A 100 5.17 5.29 8.29
N GLY A 101 6.02 4.86 9.20
CA GLY A 101 5.76 4.92 10.63
C GLY A 101 4.45 4.21 10.99
N ARG A 102 3.65 4.81 11.88
CA ARG A 102 2.37 4.24 12.34
C ARG A 102 1.29 4.19 11.25
N SER A 103 1.39 4.99 10.17
CA SER A 103 0.40 4.96 9.08
C SER A 103 0.34 3.62 8.36
N ILE A 104 1.40 2.81 8.44
CA ILE A 104 1.45 1.44 7.93
C ILE A 104 0.26 0.61 8.43
N LEU A 105 -0.14 0.78 9.70
CA LEU A 105 -1.21 0.01 10.33
C LEU A 105 -2.62 0.34 9.81
N TYR A 106 -2.80 1.51 9.21
CA TYR A 106 -4.09 1.99 8.71
C TYR A 106 -4.21 1.92 7.18
N SER A 107 -3.11 1.66 6.49
CA SER A 107 -3.03 1.72 5.03
C SER A 107 -3.79 0.58 4.35
N GLY A 108 -4.69 0.91 3.43
CA GLY A 108 -5.34 -0.05 2.54
C GLY A 108 -4.37 -0.62 1.50
N THR A 109 -3.43 0.20 1.01
CA THR A 109 -2.36 -0.24 0.09
C THR A 109 -1.54 -1.36 0.71
N LEU A 110 -1.12 -1.18 1.98
CA LEU A 110 -0.40 -2.22 2.72
C LEU A 110 -1.31 -3.37 3.13
N GLY A 111 -2.58 -3.11 3.47
CA GLY A 111 -3.55 -4.16 3.76
C GLY A 111 -3.67 -5.17 2.62
N ALA A 112 -3.79 -4.69 1.38
CA ALA A 112 -3.83 -5.55 0.20
C ALA A 112 -2.51 -6.32 -0.03
N ALA A 113 -1.37 -5.65 0.16
CA ALA A 113 -0.05 -6.28 0.00
C ALA A 113 0.25 -7.31 1.10
N LEU A 114 -0.11 -7.01 2.36
CA LEU A 114 0.03 -7.94 3.48
C LEU A 114 -0.89 -9.16 3.32
N GLU A 115 -2.12 -8.96 2.81
CA GLU A 115 -3.00 -10.09 2.51
C GLU A 115 -2.41 -11.02 1.45
N ALA A 116 -1.83 -10.46 0.40
CA ALA A 116 -1.12 -11.25 -0.60
C ALA A 116 0.05 -12.05 0.03
N ALA A 117 0.79 -11.43 0.95
CA ALA A 117 1.88 -12.09 1.67
C ALA A 117 1.37 -13.22 2.58
N VAL A 118 0.25 -13.04 3.29
CA VAL A 118 -0.43 -14.09 4.08
C VAL A 118 -0.82 -15.27 3.20
N LEU A 119 -1.27 -15.00 1.96
CA LEU A 119 -1.63 -16.02 0.97
C LEU A 119 -0.43 -16.59 0.22
N GLY A 120 0.80 -16.31 0.68
CA GLY A 120 2.04 -16.88 0.16
C GLY A 120 2.61 -16.18 -1.08
N CYS A 121 2.02 -15.09 -1.54
CA CYS A 121 2.52 -14.33 -2.68
C CYS A 121 3.49 -13.23 -2.22
N PRO A 122 4.70 -13.11 -2.80
CA PRO A 122 5.58 -11.97 -2.55
C PRO A 122 4.90 -10.68 -3.01
N ALA A 123 5.08 -9.59 -2.24
CA ALA A 123 4.40 -8.34 -2.53
C ALA A 123 5.32 -7.12 -2.46
N LEU A 124 5.00 -6.12 -3.31
CA LEU A 124 5.58 -4.78 -3.35
C LEU A 124 4.46 -3.77 -3.13
N ALA A 125 4.49 -3.03 -2.04
CA ALA A 125 3.63 -1.88 -1.82
C ALA A 125 4.38 -0.61 -2.23
N VAL A 126 3.71 0.30 -2.93
CA VAL A 126 4.30 1.54 -3.44
C VAL A 126 3.45 2.72 -3.01
N SER A 127 4.07 3.68 -2.36
CA SER A 127 3.43 4.91 -1.89
C SER A 127 4.30 6.11 -2.24
N ARG A 128 3.69 7.28 -2.40
CA ARG A 128 4.41 8.51 -2.71
C ARG A 128 3.93 9.66 -1.84
N GLN A 129 4.84 10.45 -1.31
CA GLN A 129 4.49 11.70 -0.64
C GLN A 129 3.69 12.62 -1.58
N HIS A 130 2.72 13.35 -1.02
CA HIS A 130 1.97 14.37 -1.76
C HIS A 130 2.92 15.43 -2.35
N GLY A 131 2.68 15.82 -3.59
CA GLY A 131 3.48 16.82 -4.29
C GLY A 131 2.91 17.14 -5.68
N ASN A 132 3.51 18.11 -6.35
CA ASN A 132 3.06 18.59 -7.66
C ASN A 132 3.75 17.86 -8.84
N THR A 133 4.15 16.61 -8.66
CA THR A 133 4.84 15.83 -9.68
C THR A 133 3.91 14.78 -10.27
N THR A 134 4.17 14.41 -11.53
CA THR A 134 3.44 13.36 -12.21
C THR A 134 3.69 11.98 -11.58
N HIS A 135 2.81 11.02 -11.85
CA HIS A 135 2.97 9.65 -11.35
C HIS A 135 3.99 8.83 -12.14
N GLU A 136 4.39 9.29 -13.34
CA GLU A 136 5.21 8.54 -14.29
C GLU A 136 6.60 8.22 -13.72
N ASP A 137 7.30 9.20 -13.16
CA ASP A 137 8.63 9.01 -12.56
C ASP A 137 8.58 7.96 -11.45
N GLY A 138 7.58 8.06 -10.58
CA GLY A 138 7.35 7.11 -9.49
C GLY A 138 7.01 5.71 -10.01
N ALA A 139 6.21 5.63 -11.07
CA ALA A 139 5.80 4.38 -11.68
C ALA A 139 6.97 3.66 -12.36
N ASP A 140 7.82 4.39 -13.08
CA ASP A 140 9.01 3.82 -13.71
C ASP A 140 10.03 3.33 -12.68
N PHE A 141 10.19 4.08 -11.59
CA PHE A 141 11.05 3.68 -10.49
C PHE A 141 10.52 2.42 -9.78
N ALA A 142 9.22 2.37 -9.49
CA ALA A 142 8.57 1.22 -8.87
C ALA A 142 8.60 -0.03 -9.77
N ALA A 143 8.40 0.13 -11.09
CA ALA A 143 8.54 -0.96 -12.05
C ALA A 143 9.99 -1.49 -12.09
N GLY A 144 10.99 -0.61 -11.94
CA GLY A 144 12.39 -1.01 -11.77
C GLY A 144 12.65 -1.81 -10.50
N TRP A 145 11.95 -1.51 -9.42
CA TRP A 145 11.98 -2.31 -8.20
C TRP A 145 11.31 -3.66 -8.39
N ALA A 146 10.14 -3.71 -9.02
CA ALA A 146 9.48 -4.97 -9.36
C ALA A 146 10.39 -5.89 -10.18
N GLU A 147 11.11 -5.34 -11.17
CA GLU A 147 12.09 -6.07 -11.98
C GLU A 147 13.23 -6.67 -11.14
N ARG A 148 13.80 -5.89 -10.21
CA ARG A 148 14.86 -6.36 -9.30
C ARG A 148 14.40 -7.43 -8.33
N LEU A 149 13.12 -7.44 -7.94
CA LEU A 149 12.54 -8.42 -7.02
C LEU A 149 12.29 -9.76 -7.70
N LEU A 150 11.94 -9.79 -9.00
CA LEU A 150 11.57 -11.01 -9.72
C LEU A 150 12.58 -12.16 -9.62
N PRO A 151 13.91 -11.97 -9.64
CA PRO A 151 14.87 -13.06 -9.45
C PRO A 151 14.96 -13.60 -8.02
N ASN A 152 14.41 -12.86 -7.04
CA ASN A 152 14.58 -13.12 -5.59
C ASN A 152 13.26 -13.45 -4.88
N LEU A 153 12.23 -13.88 -5.60
CA LEU A 153 10.87 -14.07 -5.04
C LEU A 153 10.81 -15.12 -3.93
N SER A 154 11.67 -16.13 -3.96
CA SER A 154 11.68 -17.18 -2.92
C SER A 154 12.00 -16.65 -1.53
N VAL A 155 12.89 -15.65 -1.43
CA VAL A 155 13.24 -15.02 -0.14
C VAL A 155 12.22 -13.97 0.29
N LEU A 156 11.28 -13.62 -0.58
CA LEU A 156 10.21 -12.66 -0.32
C LEU A 156 8.86 -13.32 0.00
N SER A 157 8.77 -14.65 -0.05
CA SER A 157 7.53 -15.36 0.30
C SER A 157 7.08 -14.99 1.71
N GLY A 158 5.81 -14.62 1.87
CA GLY A 158 5.25 -14.15 3.14
C GLY A 158 5.73 -12.77 3.58
N ARG A 159 6.32 -11.97 2.67
CA ARG A 159 6.87 -10.64 2.98
C ARG A 159 6.39 -9.59 1.99
N VAL A 160 6.41 -8.34 2.46
CA VAL A 160 6.09 -7.15 1.67
C VAL A 160 7.29 -6.22 1.65
N VAL A 161 7.73 -5.86 0.46
CA VAL A 161 8.64 -4.73 0.26
C VAL A 161 7.78 -3.46 0.23
N ASN A 162 7.93 -2.58 1.21
CA ASN A 162 7.22 -1.30 1.26
C ASN A 162 8.14 -0.20 0.74
N LEU A 163 7.84 0.33 -0.44
CA LEU A 163 8.58 1.37 -1.12
C LEU A 163 7.83 2.70 -0.98
N ASN A 164 8.47 3.67 -0.35
CA ASN A 164 7.95 5.03 -0.23
C ASN A 164 8.83 6.00 -1.03
N LEU A 165 8.20 6.83 -1.85
CA LEU A 165 8.84 7.75 -2.78
C LEU A 165 8.67 9.20 -2.31
N PRO A 166 9.73 10.05 -2.43
CA PRO A 166 9.62 11.47 -2.12
C PRO A 166 8.66 12.23 -3.05
N SER A 167 8.19 13.39 -2.60
CA SER A 167 7.32 14.28 -3.37
C SER A 167 8.01 14.97 -4.55
N ALA A 168 9.33 15.16 -4.46
CA ALA A 168 10.13 15.78 -5.53
C ALA A 168 10.16 14.93 -6.82
N PRO A 169 10.49 15.51 -7.99
CA PRO A 169 10.83 14.74 -9.19
C PRO A 169 11.99 13.78 -8.94
N ALA A 170 12.03 12.64 -9.65
CA ALA A 170 13.03 11.59 -9.43
C ALA A 170 14.49 12.07 -9.58
N ALA A 171 14.73 13.05 -10.44
CA ALA A 171 16.05 13.66 -10.60
C ALA A 171 16.58 14.38 -9.34
N GLY A 172 15.70 14.74 -8.42
CA GLY A 172 16.03 15.39 -7.14
C GLY A 172 16.11 14.43 -5.95
N TRP A 173 15.88 13.13 -6.16
CA TRP A 173 15.93 12.17 -5.07
C TRP A 173 17.36 11.89 -4.62
N ARG A 174 17.50 11.72 -3.31
CA ARG A 174 18.72 11.17 -2.73
C ARG A 174 18.84 9.67 -3.03
N PRO A 175 20.00 9.04 -2.76
CA PRO A 175 20.14 7.59 -2.92
C PRO A 175 19.07 6.82 -2.13
N VAL A 176 18.60 5.69 -2.68
CA VAL A 176 17.67 4.78 -1.98
C VAL A 176 18.30 4.26 -0.69
N VAL A 177 17.51 4.20 0.35
CA VAL A 177 17.94 3.66 1.65
C VAL A 177 16.95 2.61 2.15
N THR A 178 17.47 1.67 2.93
CA THR A 178 16.63 0.74 3.72
C THR A 178 16.45 1.31 5.12
N ALA A 179 15.24 1.16 5.66
CA ALA A 179 14.93 1.60 7.01
C ALA A 179 13.96 0.64 7.70
N ARG A 180 13.90 0.72 9.03
CA ARG A 180 12.78 0.16 9.81
C ARG A 180 11.66 1.20 9.86
N HIS A 181 10.41 0.75 9.94
CA HIS A 181 9.32 1.68 10.23
C HIS A 181 9.46 2.23 11.66
N GLY A 182 9.14 3.51 11.82
CA GLY A 182 9.28 4.22 13.09
C GLY A 182 7.96 4.46 13.81
N LEU A 183 8.01 5.43 14.73
CA LEU A 183 6.85 5.86 15.50
C LEU A 183 6.22 7.16 14.96
N ALA A 184 6.72 7.67 13.85
CA ALA A 184 6.12 8.83 13.17
C ALA A 184 4.64 8.55 12.85
N GLY A 185 3.81 9.57 12.93
CA GLY A 185 2.38 9.44 12.69
C GLY A 185 1.63 10.74 13.00
N PHE A 186 0.33 10.72 12.81
CA PHE A 186 -0.51 11.84 13.20
C PHE A 186 -0.63 11.91 14.73
N GLN A 187 -0.43 13.11 15.27
CA GLN A 187 -0.90 13.45 16.60
C GLN A 187 -2.35 13.92 16.46
N GLU A 188 -3.26 13.03 16.77
CA GLU A 188 -4.67 13.18 16.46
C GLU A 188 -5.42 13.94 17.56
N SER A 189 -6.43 14.71 17.15
CA SER A 189 -7.43 15.32 18.00
C SER A 189 -8.81 15.24 17.35
N TYR A 190 -9.86 15.41 18.16
CA TYR A 190 -11.23 15.37 17.65
C TYR A 190 -11.90 16.72 17.86
N ARG A 191 -12.33 17.34 16.76
CA ARG A 191 -13.10 18.57 16.79
C ARG A 191 -14.59 18.27 16.60
N ARG A 192 -15.42 18.79 17.52
CA ARG A 192 -16.88 18.67 17.42
C ARG A 192 -17.40 19.46 16.22
N THR A 193 -18.19 18.84 15.36
CA THR A 193 -18.88 19.49 14.24
C THR A 193 -20.26 19.94 14.66
N LYS A 194 -20.71 21.10 14.11
CA LYS A 194 -22.10 21.54 14.30
C LYS A 194 -23.03 20.67 13.45
N ALA A 195 -24.24 20.44 13.96
CA ALA A 195 -25.31 19.86 13.15
C ALA A 195 -25.60 20.80 11.95
N ARG A 196 -25.74 20.24 10.77
CA ARG A 196 -26.27 20.92 9.59
C ARG A 196 -27.65 20.35 9.31
N GLU A 197 -28.45 21.06 8.52
CA GLU A 197 -29.79 20.60 8.14
C GLU A 197 -29.70 19.19 7.51
N GLY A 198 -30.44 18.23 8.06
CA GLY A 198 -30.41 16.82 7.67
C GLY A 198 -29.19 15.99 8.18
N GLN A 199 -28.25 16.59 8.93
CA GLN A 199 -27.07 15.91 9.47
C GLN A 199 -27.00 16.01 11.00
N ARG A 200 -26.56 14.91 11.65
CA ARG A 200 -26.28 14.94 13.10
C ARG A 200 -24.96 15.64 13.40
N ALA A 201 -24.88 16.29 14.57
CA ALA A 201 -23.59 16.71 15.10
C ALA A 201 -22.70 15.47 15.31
N GLY A 202 -21.40 15.64 15.07
CA GLY A 202 -20.43 14.55 15.16
C GLY A 202 -19.06 15.05 15.57
N TRP A 203 -18.08 14.22 15.41
CA TRP A 203 -16.68 14.52 15.66
C TRP A 203 -15.89 14.31 14.36
N LYS A 204 -15.02 15.26 14.03
CA LYS A 204 -14.07 15.14 12.92
C LYS A 204 -12.68 14.97 13.49
N ILE A 205 -11.99 13.95 13.02
CA ILE A 205 -10.57 13.76 13.31
C ILE A 205 -9.75 14.83 12.60
N GLU A 206 -8.83 15.43 13.31
CA GLU A 206 -7.84 16.38 12.82
C GLU A 206 -6.50 15.98 13.44
N GLY A 207 -5.38 16.32 12.79
CA GLY A 207 -4.09 15.97 13.35
C GLY A 207 -2.94 16.66 12.63
N THR A 208 -1.79 16.64 13.28
CA THR A 208 -0.52 17.11 12.72
C THR A 208 0.41 15.93 12.56
N TRP A 209 1.05 15.83 11.41
CA TRP A 209 2.08 14.82 11.18
C TRP A 209 3.30 15.12 12.04
N MET A 210 3.75 14.16 12.81
CA MET A 210 4.87 14.29 13.73
C MET A 210 5.91 13.20 13.47
N ILE A 211 7.15 13.63 13.31
CA ILE A 211 8.34 12.77 13.32
C ILE A 211 9.04 13.01 14.65
N PRO A 212 9.27 11.98 15.49
CA PRO A 212 9.95 12.16 16.76
C PRO A 212 11.35 12.78 16.60
N PRO A 213 11.79 13.68 17.49
CA PRO A 213 13.14 14.23 17.44
C PRO A 213 14.21 13.13 17.47
N GLY A 214 15.19 13.23 16.56
CA GLY A 214 16.27 12.24 16.44
C GLY A 214 15.85 10.92 15.77
N ASP A 215 14.66 10.84 15.19
CA ASP A 215 14.21 9.67 14.42
C ASP A 215 15.07 9.47 13.17
N ILE A 216 15.50 8.23 12.94
CA ILE A 216 16.25 7.77 11.76
C ILE A 216 15.47 6.69 11.00
N SER A 217 14.16 6.59 11.24
CA SER A 217 13.27 5.62 10.61
C SER A 217 12.87 6.02 9.19
N ASP A 218 12.00 5.19 8.61
CA ASP A 218 11.44 5.37 7.27
C ASP A 218 10.86 6.77 7.04
N ALA A 219 10.11 7.31 8.00
CA ALA A 219 9.49 8.62 7.88
C ALA A 219 10.52 9.76 7.83
N ALA A 220 11.52 9.71 8.70
CA ALA A 220 12.56 10.75 8.77
C ALA A 220 13.45 10.75 7.53
N LEU A 221 13.80 9.58 7.02
CA LEU A 221 14.63 9.45 5.80
C LEU A 221 13.85 9.85 4.54
N LEU A 222 12.55 9.52 4.49
CA LEU A 222 11.68 9.96 3.39
C LEU A 222 11.56 11.49 3.35
N ASP A 223 11.39 12.13 4.52
CA ASP A 223 11.32 13.58 4.64
C ASP A 223 12.62 14.28 4.21
N GLN A 224 13.75 13.62 4.36
CA GLN A 224 15.04 14.06 3.85
C GLN A 224 15.21 13.90 2.32
N GLY A 225 14.22 13.32 1.63
CA GLY A 225 14.22 13.16 0.17
C GLY A 225 14.83 11.84 -0.33
N HIS A 226 14.98 10.83 0.53
CA HIS A 226 15.37 9.50 0.13
C HIS A 226 14.14 8.67 -0.28
N PRO A 227 14.15 7.96 -1.42
CA PRO A 227 13.27 6.79 -1.57
C PRO A 227 13.62 5.77 -0.50
N VAL A 228 12.62 5.32 0.26
CA VAL A 228 12.82 4.44 1.42
C VAL A 228 12.19 3.08 1.18
N VAL A 229 12.92 2.04 1.51
CA VAL A 229 12.49 0.64 1.42
C VAL A 229 12.47 0.02 2.81
N THR A 230 11.32 -0.51 3.20
CA THR A 230 11.12 -1.23 4.46
C THR A 230 10.63 -2.64 4.14
N LEU A 231 11.18 -3.66 4.79
CA LEU A 231 10.70 -5.02 4.67
C LEU A 231 9.71 -5.31 5.80
N LEU A 232 8.50 -5.70 5.44
CA LEU A 232 7.40 -6.00 6.37
C LEU A 232 6.99 -7.48 6.27
N GLN A 233 6.43 -8.00 7.34
CA GLN A 233 5.83 -9.32 7.41
C GLN A 233 4.55 -9.26 8.26
N PRO A 234 3.56 -10.14 8.01
CA PRO A 234 2.31 -10.14 8.74
C PRO A 234 2.40 -10.77 10.13
N ASP A 235 3.57 -11.26 10.54
CA ASP A 235 3.77 -11.83 11.87
C ASP A 235 3.76 -10.74 12.93
N LEU A 236 2.75 -10.78 13.82
CA LEU A 236 2.55 -9.85 14.92
C LEU A 236 3.04 -10.40 16.28
N ASN A 237 3.72 -11.56 16.30
CA ASN A 237 4.24 -12.13 17.53
C ASN A 237 5.31 -11.25 18.16
N ALA A 238 5.14 -10.92 19.43
CA ALA A 238 6.18 -10.33 20.27
C ALA A 238 7.06 -11.45 20.88
N PRO A 239 8.30 -11.14 21.31
CA PRO A 239 9.13 -12.12 22.02
C PRO A 239 8.42 -12.69 23.24
N GLU A 240 8.34 -14.03 23.36
CA GLU A 240 7.56 -14.74 24.38
C GLU A 240 8.10 -14.61 25.81
N ARG A 241 9.35 -14.18 26.00
CA ARG A 241 10.04 -14.09 27.31
C ARG A 241 9.23 -13.41 28.43
N PHE A 242 8.41 -12.43 28.08
CA PHE A 242 7.55 -11.74 29.04
C PHE A 242 6.42 -12.64 29.54
N LEU A 243 5.80 -13.42 28.65
CA LEU A 243 4.72 -14.34 29.00
C LEU A 243 5.25 -15.52 29.83
N GLU A 244 6.43 -16.04 29.52
CA GLU A 244 7.08 -17.10 30.30
C GLU A 244 7.28 -16.68 31.77
N THR A 245 7.63 -15.40 32.01
CA THR A 245 7.78 -14.86 33.36
C THR A 245 6.44 -14.83 34.13
N LEU A 246 5.34 -14.50 33.42
CA LEU A 246 4.00 -14.43 34.04
C LEU A 246 3.39 -15.80 34.30
N VAL A 247 3.65 -16.77 33.42
CA VAL A 247 3.10 -18.14 33.56
C VAL A 247 3.82 -18.93 34.65
N ASN A 248 5.11 -18.62 34.91
CA ASN A 248 5.93 -19.31 35.90
C ASN A 248 6.02 -18.58 37.27
N SER A 249 5.29 -17.48 37.46
CA SER A 249 5.14 -16.75 38.71
C SER A 249 3.88 -17.19 39.48
#